data_54fbb456abafcfea78a9aa13d3504194
#
_entry.id   54fbb456abafcfea78a9aa13d3504194
#
_cell.length_a   1.000
_cell.length_b   1.000
_cell.length_c   1.000
_cell.angle_alpha   90.00
_cell.angle_beta   90.00
_cell.angle_gamma   90.00
#
_symmetry.space_group_name_H-M   'P 1'
#
loop_
_entity.id
_entity.type
_entity.pdbx_description
1 polymer ?
#
loop_
_entity_poly.entity_id
_entity_poly.type
_entity_poly.pdbx_seq_one_letter_code
_entity_poly.pdbx_strand_id
1 'polypeptide(L)'
;VSWNENVTYKYKSLYKVTTETELQEVIAKSEKIRIFGTKQSSADIASGLETLIDITSYNKILSYNDVEHKVTVQSGVILGDLLEAIEAKGWCIPCLPDINTITIGGALATGTHGTSGNLLCEYMTDCSMVLADGSLKRINQKDELIDAVRVSLGVLGVMSEITFKCEPIYTLHVKE
;
A
#
# COMPACT_ATOMS: atom_id res chain seq x y z
N VAL A 1 -1.16 -11.78 -15.58
CA VAL A 1 0.25 -11.44 -15.89
C VAL A 1 0.60 -10.09 -15.30
N SER A 2 1.89 -9.82 -15.11
CA SER A 2 2.40 -8.49 -14.75
C SER A 2 2.20 -7.48 -15.89
N TRP A 3 2.33 -6.16 -15.59
CA TRP A 3 2.14 -5.09 -16.58
C TRP A 3 3.07 -5.22 -17.80
N ASN A 4 4.30 -5.71 -17.60
CA ASN A 4 5.30 -5.94 -18.66
C ASN A 4 5.28 -7.38 -19.21
N GLU A 5 4.27 -8.17 -18.86
CA GLU A 5 4.00 -9.53 -19.32
C GLU A 5 5.10 -10.58 -19.05
N ASN A 6 6.14 -10.23 -18.30
CA ASN A 6 7.26 -11.14 -18.01
C ASN A 6 6.95 -12.14 -16.87
N VAL A 7 5.89 -11.91 -16.07
CA VAL A 7 5.49 -12.78 -14.96
C VAL A 7 4.04 -13.22 -15.13
N THR A 8 3.80 -14.53 -15.17
CA THR A 8 2.45 -15.11 -15.13
C THR A 8 2.15 -15.57 -13.71
N TYR A 9 1.18 -14.95 -13.05
CA TYR A 9 0.79 -15.32 -11.69
C TYR A 9 0.08 -16.68 -11.70
N LYS A 10 0.63 -17.62 -10.93
CA LYS A 10 0.08 -18.96 -10.71
C LYS A 10 -0.65 -18.98 -9.38
N TYR A 11 -1.84 -19.55 -9.33
CA TYR A 11 -2.66 -19.67 -8.12
C TYR A 11 -3.67 -20.82 -8.29
N LYS A 12 -4.17 -21.34 -7.17
CA LYS A 12 -5.32 -22.26 -7.15
C LYS A 12 -6.62 -21.50 -6.99
N SER A 13 -6.62 -20.47 -6.14
CA SER A 13 -7.78 -19.65 -5.83
C SER A 13 -7.44 -18.16 -5.93
N LEU A 14 -8.35 -17.37 -6.51
CA LEU A 14 -8.26 -15.92 -6.60
C LEU A 14 -9.44 -15.29 -5.87
N TYR A 15 -9.16 -14.42 -4.92
CA TYR A 15 -10.16 -13.64 -4.20
C TYR A 15 -10.00 -12.16 -4.51
N LYS A 16 -11.11 -11.49 -4.75
CA LYS A 16 -11.18 -10.04 -4.88
C LYS A 16 -11.93 -9.51 -3.66
N VAL A 17 -11.24 -8.78 -2.79
CA VAL A 17 -11.78 -8.29 -1.53
C VAL A 17 -12.20 -6.83 -1.64
N THR A 18 -13.26 -6.47 -0.92
CA THR A 18 -13.85 -5.12 -0.88
C THR A 18 -13.95 -4.58 0.54
N THR A 19 -13.85 -5.46 1.55
CA THR A 19 -13.95 -5.12 2.96
C THR A 19 -12.80 -5.72 3.76
N GLU A 20 -12.50 -5.13 4.93
CA GLU A 20 -11.48 -5.67 5.85
C GLU A 20 -11.88 -7.04 6.38
N THR A 21 -13.18 -7.24 6.65
CA THR A 21 -13.70 -8.53 7.11
C THR A 21 -13.47 -9.64 6.08
N GLU A 22 -13.76 -9.39 4.80
CA GLU A 22 -13.46 -10.33 3.72
C GLU A 22 -11.96 -10.66 3.65
N LEU A 23 -11.10 -9.64 3.78
CA LEU A 23 -9.65 -9.82 3.79
C LEU A 23 -9.21 -10.70 4.95
N GLN A 24 -9.68 -10.44 6.18
CA GLN A 24 -9.39 -11.24 7.36
C GLN A 24 -9.85 -12.70 7.19
N GLU A 25 -11.07 -12.91 6.69
CA GLU A 25 -11.61 -14.26 6.48
C GLU A 25 -10.85 -15.07 5.45
N VAL A 26 -10.45 -14.44 4.33
CA VAL A 26 -9.66 -15.11 3.28
C VAL A 26 -8.28 -15.48 3.82
N ILE A 27 -7.63 -14.57 4.55
CA ILE A 27 -6.32 -14.83 5.15
C ILE A 27 -6.40 -15.96 6.17
N ALA A 28 -7.33 -15.92 7.11
CA ALA A 28 -7.47 -16.91 8.17
C ALA A 28 -7.74 -18.34 7.65
N LYS A 29 -8.36 -18.48 6.48
CA LYS A 29 -8.69 -19.76 5.84
C LYS A 29 -7.61 -20.29 4.90
N SER A 30 -6.54 -19.54 4.68
CA SER A 30 -5.53 -19.84 3.65
C SER A 30 -4.19 -20.17 4.28
N GLU A 31 -3.54 -21.26 3.89
CA GLU A 31 -2.20 -21.63 4.37
C GLU A 31 -1.09 -20.80 3.72
N LYS A 32 -1.24 -20.54 2.42
CA LYS A 32 -0.25 -19.81 1.62
C LYS A 32 -0.93 -18.76 0.77
N ILE A 33 -0.65 -17.51 1.08
CA ILE A 33 -1.23 -16.38 0.36
C ILE A 33 -0.16 -15.50 -0.27
N ARG A 34 -0.57 -14.82 -1.34
CA ARG A 34 0.05 -13.61 -1.85
C ARG A 34 -1.03 -12.60 -2.20
N ILE A 35 -0.64 -11.35 -2.15
CA ILE A 35 -1.51 -10.22 -2.47
C ILE A 35 -0.89 -9.43 -3.62
N PHE A 36 -1.73 -8.90 -4.49
CA PHE A 36 -1.29 -8.01 -5.55
C PHE A 36 -2.25 -6.81 -5.69
N GLY A 37 -1.70 -5.72 -6.17
CA GLY A 37 -2.43 -4.53 -6.59
C GLY A 37 -2.54 -4.45 -8.11
N THR A 38 -2.00 -3.38 -8.71
CA THR A 38 -2.03 -3.14 -10.16
C THR A 38 -0.99 -3.91 -10.96
N LYS A 39 -0.28 -4.86 -10.33
CA LYS A 39 0.67 -5.78 -10.99
C LYS A 39 1.88 -5.08 -11.64
N GLN A 40 2.31 -3.96 -11.09
CA GLN A 40 3.43 -3.17 -11.62
C GLN A 40 4.82 -3.78 -11.34
N SER A 41 4.91 -4.75 -10.43
CA SER A 41 6.17 -5.43 -10.17
C SER A 41 6.64 -6.23 -11.38
N SER A 42 7.90 -6.05 -11.80
CA SER A 42 8.57 -6.89 -12.79
C SER A 42 9.17 -8.17 -12.21
N ALA A 43 9.23 -8.28 -10.87
CA ALA A 43 9.68 -9.48 -10.18
C ALA A 43 8.52 -10.40 -9.82
N ASP A 44 8.79 -11.71 -9.79
CA ASP A 44 7.81 -12.74 -9.42
C ASP A 44 7.63 -12.85 -7.91
N ILE A 45 7.11 -11.78 -7.29
CA ILE A 45 6.89 -11.71 -5.84
C ILE A 45 5.47 -12.10 -5.40
N ALA A 46 4.55 -12.21 -6.35
CA ALA A 46 3.13 -12.45 -6.07
C ALA A 46 2.59 -13.76 -6.66
N SER A 47 3.43 -14.64 -7.22
CA SER A 47 2.98 -15.90 -7.82
C SER A 47 3.48 -17.15 -7.07
N GLY A 48 3.05 -18.31 -7.54
CA GLY A 48 3.55 -19.61 -7.06
C GLY A 48 2.88 -20.16 -5.81
N LEU A 49 1.79 -19.56 -5.33
CA LEU A 49 1.12 -19.91 -4.10
C LEU A 49 -0.34 -20.37 -4.33
N GLU A 50 -0.97 -20.89 -3.27
CA GLU A 50 -2.30 -21.47 -3.36
C GLU A 50 -3.39 -20.40 -3.51
N THR A 51 -3.32 -19.37 -2.67
CA THR A 51 -4.31 -18.28 -2.63
C THR A 51 -3.68 -16.97 -3.07
N LEU A 52 -4.31 -16.34 -4.03
CA LEU A 52 -3.98 -15.01 -4.51
C LEU A 52 -5.11 -14.04 -4.18
N ILE A 53 -4.77 -12.87 -3.63
CA ILE A 53 -5.74 -11.83 -3.25
C ILE A 53 -5.53 -10.60 -4.13
N ASP A 54 -6.60 -10.19 -4.81
CA ASP A 54 -6.68 -8.91 -5.52
C ASP A 54 -7.20 -7.83 -4.56
N ILE A 55 -6.34 -6.86 -4.22
CA ILE A 55 -6.68 -5.77 -3.29
C ILE A 55 -7.27 -4.54 -3.99
N THR A 56 -7.30 -4.50 -5.31
CA THR A 56 -7.64 -3.29 -6.07
C THR A 56 -9.04 -2.74 -5.83
N SER A 57 -9.96 -3.56 -5.30
CA SER A 57 -11.33 -3.13 -4.93
C SER A 57 -11.47 -2.71 -3.46
N TYR A 58 -10.42 -2.86 -2.67
CA TYR A 58 -10.32 -2.34 -1.31
C TYR A 58 -9.59 -0.99 -1.36
N ASN A 59 -10.27 0.05 -1.83
CA ASN A 59 -9.66 1.26 -2.36
C ASN A 59 -10.33 2.57 -1.92
N LYS A 60 -10.81 2.65 -0.69
CA LYS A 60 -11.43 3.88 -0.17
C LYS A 60 -10.42 4.77 0.54
N ILE A 61 -10.57 6.08 0.39
CA ILE A 61 -10.02 7.07 1.31
C ILE A 61 -10.97 7.13 2.51
N LEU A 62 -10.45 6.86 3.70
CA LEU A 62 -11.27 6.65 4.90
C LEU A 62 -11.47 7.92 5.71
N SER A 63 -10.40 8.70 5.91
CA SER A 63 -10.47 9.91 6.74
C SER A 63 -9.34 10.88 6.45
N TYR A 64 -9.59 12.14 6.85
CA TYR A 64 -8.60 13.20 6.87
C TYR A 64 -8.52 13.79 8.28
N ASN A 65 -7.32 14.10 8.73
CA ASN A 65 -7.06 14.90 9.93
C ASN A 65 -6.40 16.22 9.49
N ASP A 66 -7.20 17.27 9.38
CA ASP A 66 -6.73 18.57 8.88
C ASP A 66 -5.73 19.26 9.85
N VAL A 67 -5.80 18.96 11.16
CA VAL A 67 -4.90 19.52 12.15
C VAL A 67 -3.50 18.93 12.07
N GLU A 68 -3.43 17.63 11.86
CA GLU A 68 -2.16 16.91 11.75
C GLU A 68 -1.69 16.73 10.30
N HIS A 69 -2.46 17.16 9.31
CA HIS A 69 -2.26 16.90 7.88
C HIS A 69 -2.05 15.40 7.61
N LYS A 70 -2.98 14.58 8.09
CA LYS A 70 -2.93 13.13 7.87
C LYS A 70 -4.12 12.66 7.02
N VAL A 71 -3.87 11.65 6.22
CA VAL A 71 -4.89 10.95 5.45
C VAL A 71 -4.80 9.45 5.69
N THR A 72 -5.93 8.80 5.96
CA THR A 72 -6.01 7.35 6.12
C THR A 72 -6.71 6.74 4.92
N VAL A 73 -6.10 5.74 4.34
CA VAL A 73 -6.57 5.07 3.11
C VAL A 73 -6.51 3.55 3.25
N GLN A 74 -7.33 2.87 2.48
CA GLN A 74 -7.22 1.44 2.25
C GLN A 74 -6.05 1.13 1.31
N SER A 75 -5.40 -0.01 1.48
CA SER A 75 -4.16 -0.35 0.78
C SER A 75 -4.29 -0.54 -0.74
N GLY A 76 -5.50 -0.77 -1.24
CA GLY A 76 -5.81 -0.87 -2.66
C GLY A 76 -6.05 0.48 -3.36
N VAL A 77 -6.01 1.61 -2.64
CA VAL A 77 -6.08 2.94 -3.26
C VAL A 77 -4.92 3.12 -4.23
N ILE A 78 -5.20 3.68 -5.39
CA ILE A 78 -4.17 4.03 -6.38
C ILE A 78 -3.46 5.30 -5.93
N LEU A 79 -2.13 5.34 -6.07
CA LEU A 79 -1.33 6.49 -5.66
C LEU A 79 -1.81 7.78 -6.33
N GLY A 80 -2.13 7.75 -7.62
CA GLY A 80 -2.65 8.91 -8.35
C GLY A 80 -3.94 9.45 -7.74
N ASP A 81 -4.89 8.57 -7.38
CA ASP A 81 -6.16 8.97 -6.76
C ASP A 81 -5.94 9.59 -5.37
N LEU A 82 -4.98 9.05 -4.60
CA LEU A 82 -4.60 9.65 -3.32
C LEU A 82 -4.00 11.05 -3.51
N LEU A 83 -3.09 11.20 -4.48
CA LEU A 83 -2.42 12.48 -4.74
C LEU A 83 -3.43 13.56 -5.14
N GLU A 84 -4.37 13.26 -6.04
CA GLU A 84 -5.44 14.17 -6.43
C GLU A 84 -6.30 14.57 -5.22
N ALA A 85 -6.64 13.62 -4.36
CA ALA A 85 -7.47 13.88 -3.19
C ALA A 85 -6.78 14.75 -2.13
N ILE A 86 -5.47 14.59 -1.89
CA ILE A 86 -4.73 15.40 -0.94
C ILE A 86 -4.36 16.77 -1.52
N GLU A 87 -4.10 16.86 -2.83
CA GLU A 87 -3.87 18.13 -3.53
C GLU A 87 -5.08 19.05 -3.42
N ALA A 88 -6.29 18.53 -3.55
CA ALA A 88 -7.53 19.27 -3.35
C ALA A 88 -7.66 19.87 -1.92
N LYS A 89 -6.88 19.37 -0.95
CA LYS A 89 -6.77 19.91 0.41
C LYS A 89 -5.55 20.85 0.60
N GLY A 90 -4.78 21.10 -0.45
CA GLY A 90 -3.55 21.87 -0.38
C GLY A 90 -2.39 21.11 0.27
N TRP A 91 -2.40 19.78 0.19
CA TRP A 91 -1.36 18.89 0.76
C TRP A 91 -0.62 18.14 -0.31
N CYS A 92 0.59 17.69 0.02
CA CYS A 92 1.41 16.82 -0.83
C CYS A 92 2.15 15.77 0.00
N ILE A 93 2.64 14.74 -0.68
CA ILE A 93 3.67 13.82 -0.19
C ILE A 93 4.94 14.12 -0.98
N PRO A 94 6.05 14.52 -0.34
CA PRO A 94 7.25 15.00 -1.06
C PRO A 94 8.00 13.91 -1.85
N CYS A 95 7.75 12.65 -1.57
CA CYS A 95 8.39 11.54 -2.27
C CYS A 95 7.40 10.87 -3.23
N LEU A 96 7.59 11.04 -4.52
CA LEU A 96 6.74 10.46 -5.56
C LEU A 96 7.57 9.70 -6.58
N PRO A 97 7.16 8.48 -6.95
CA PRO A 97 7.75 7.74 -8.07
C PRO A 97 7.26 8.29 -9.41
N ASP A 98 7.90 7.87 -10.51
CA ASP A 98 7.47 8.20 -11.87
C ASP A 98 6.10 7.63 -12.23
N ILE A 99 5.75 6.48 -11.61
CA ILE A 99 4.50 5.77 -11.88
C ILE A 99 3.53 5.97 -10.71
N ASN A 100 2.37 6.55 -10.97
CA ASN A 100 1.32 6.77 -9.98
C ASN A 100 0.12 5.79 -10.09
N THR A 101 0.16 4.86 -11.04
CA THR A 101 -0.90 3.84 -11.24
C THR A 101 -0.73 2.61 -10.34
N ILE A 102 0.12 2.68 -9.34
CA ILE A 102 0.38 1.63 -8.35
C ILE A 102 -0.56 1.74 -7.16
N THR A 103 -0.90 0.61 -6.53
CA THR A 103 -1.63 0.62 -5.25
C THR A 103 -0.72 1.04 -4.11
N ILE A 104 -1.27 1.74 -3.13
CA ILE A 104 -0.53 2.21 -1.94
C ILE A 104 0.14 1.04 -1.21
N GLY A 105 -0.60 -0.04 -0.91
CA GLY A 105 -0.02 -1.21 -0.23
C GLY A 105 1.13 -1.85 -1.00
N GLY A 106 1.01 -1.92 -2.33
CA GLY A 106 2.09 -2.43 -3.20
C GLY A 106 3.31 -1.51 -3.19
N ALA A 107 3.10 -0.20 -3.30
CA ALA A 107 4.17 0.79 -3.30
C ALA A 107 4.99 0.75 -1.99
N LEU A 108 4.32 0.73 -0.83
CA LEU A 108 4.99 0.68 0.46
C LEU A 108 5.76 -0.63 0.65
N ALA A 109 5.11 -1.77 0.37
CA ALA A 109 5.70 -3.08 0.61
C ALA A 109 6.98 -3.35 -0.19
N THR A 110 7.22 -2.62 -1.28
CA THR A 110 8.38 -2.81 -2.18
C THR A 110 9.37 -1.65 -2.16
N GLY A 111 9.25 -0.72 -1.22
CA GLY A 111 10.20 0.39 -1.04
C GLY A 111 10.18 1.38 -2.19
N THR A 112 9.00 1.69 -2.73
CA THR A 112 8.84 2.66 -3.81
C THR A 112 9.41 4.02 -3.41
N HIS A 113 10.18 4.62 -4.33
CA HIS A 113 10.86 5.89 -4.13
C HIS A 113 10.82 6.74 -5.42
N GLY A 114 11.16 7.99 -5.30
CA GLY A 114 11.44 8.90 -6.39
C GLY A 114 12.89 9.43 -6.32
N THR A 115 13.08 10.68 -6.70
CA THR A 115 14.40 11.35 -6.71
C THR A 115 14.64 12.24 -5.48
N SER A 116 13.69 12.30 -4.53
CA SER A 116 13.77 13.14 -3.31
C SER A 116 14.78 12.65 -2.27
N GLY A 117 15.32 11.45 -2.41
CA GLY A 117 16.23 10.84 -1.43
C GLY A 117 15.52 10.06 -0.31
N ASN A 118 14.19 10.14 -0.22
CA ASN A 118 13.37 9.43 0.76
C ASN A 118 12.57 8.29 0.09
N LEU A 119 12.08 7.36 0.89
CA LEU A 119 11.11 6.35 0.46
C LEU A 119 9.68 6.82 0.73
N LEU A 120 8.74 6.43 -0.12
CA LEU A 120 7.32 6.74 0.11
C LEU A 120 6.82 6.23 1.47
N CYS A 121 7.32 5.09 1.92
CA CYS A 121 6.94 4.48 3.19
C CYS A 121 7.41 5.28 4.44
N GLU A 122 8.35 6.20 4.32
CA GLU A 122 8.78 7.06 5.43
C GLU A 122 7.69 8.05 5.85
N TYR A 123 6.77 8.38 4.94
CA TYR A 123 5.61 9.22 5.21
C TYR A 123 4.44 8.47 5.86
N MET A 124 4.53 7.14 5.97
CA MET A 124 3.57 6.33 6.71
C MET A 124 3.79 6.48 8.21
N THR A 125 2.76 6.92 8.93
CA THR A 125 2.78 7.09 10.40
C THR A 125 2.11 5.95 11.14
N ASP A 126 1.07 5.37 10.55
CA ASP A 126 0.28 4.31 11.16
C ASP A 126 -0.21 3.33 10.09
N CYS A 127 -0.38 2.07 10.46
CA CYS A 127 -1.08 1.10 9.63
C CYS A 127 -1.85 0.07 10.46
N SER A 128 -2.91 -0.48 9.87
CA SER A 128 -3.55 -1.72 10.31
C SER A 128 -3.02 -2.86 9.45
N MET A 129 -2.66 -3.96 10.07
CA MET A 129 -2.13 -5.15 9.40
C MET A 129 -2.95 -6.38 9.76
N VAL A 130 -3.42 -7.11 8.78
CA VAL A 130 -4.04 -8.42 8.95
C VAL A 130 -2.95 -9.48 8.99
N LEU A 131 -2.85 -10.19 10.11
CA LEU A 131 -1.88 -11.26 10.35
C LEU A 131 -2.35 -12.60 9.77
N ALA A 132 -1.47 -13.60 9.77
CA ALA A 132 -1.74 -14.90 9.17
C ALA A 132 -2.93 -15.67 9.78
N ASP A 133 -3.27 -15.37 11.02
CA ASP A 133 -4.45 -15.93 11.72
C ASP A 133 -5.74 -15.13 11.45
N GLY A 134 -5.69 -14.10 10.61
CA GLY A 134 -6.80 -13.19 10.33
C GLY A 134 -7.00 -12.09 11.37
N SER A 135 -6.22 -12.07 12.45
CA SER A 135 -6.29 -11.02 13.46
C SER A 135 -5.76 -9.70 12.93
N LEU A 136 -6.23 -8.59 13.50
CA LEU A 136 -5.82 -7.24 13.13
C LEU A 136 -4.81 -6.70 14.16
N LYS A 137 -3.65 -6.25 13.68
CA LYS A 137 -2.66 -5.56 14.48
C LYS A 137 -2.53 -4.12 14.01
N ARG A 138 -2.69 -3.15 14.93
CA ARG A 138 -2.39 -1.74 14.67
C ARG A 138 -0.95 -1.45 15.04
N ILE A 139 -0.27 -0.73 14.15
CA ILE A 139 1.15 -0.35 14.27
C ILE A 139 1.22 1.14 14.02
N ASN A 140 1.93 1.87 14.86
CA ASN A 140 2.11 3.31 14.74
C ASN A 140 3.60 3.68 14.74
N GLN A 141 3.91 4.95 14.46
CA GLN A 141 5.29 5.44 14.33
C GLN A 141 6.17 5.28 15.59
N LYS A 142 5.59 4.94 16.75
CA LYS A 142 6.34 4.69 18.00
C LYS A 142 6.57 3.20 18.24
N ASP A 143 5.97 2.34 17.42
CA ASP A 143 6.13 0.90 17.50
C ASP A 143 7.44 0.50 16.83
N GLU A 144 8.26 -0.33 17.49
CA GLU A 144 9.51 -0.84 16.94
C GLU A 144 9.34 -1.63 15.64
N LEU A 145 8.12 -2.13 15.38
CA LEU A 145 7.82 -2.86 14.15
C LEU A 145 7.60 -1.97 12.93
N ILE A 146 7.45 -0.64 13.10
CA ILE A 146 7.07 0.24 11.98
C ILE A 146 8.04 0.13 10.80
N ASP A 147 9.34 0.10 11.08
CA ASP A 147 10.37 0.02 10.04
C ASP A 147 10.40 -1.35 9.33
N ALA A 148 10.12 -2.42 10.06
CA ALA A 148 10.01 -3.76 9.48
C ALA A 148 8.79 -3.88 8.56
N VAL A 149 7.70 -3.18 8.87
CA VAL A 149 6.45 -3.20 8.09
C VAL A 149 6.57 -2.38 6.81
N ARG A 150 7.29 -1.27 6.84
CA ARG A 150 7.41 -0.30 5.75
C ARG A 150 7.84 -0.92 4.42
N VAL A 151 8.76 -1.91 4.44
CA VAL A 151 9.25 -2.63 3.25
C VAL A 151 9.20 -4.13 3.49
N SER A 152 8.05 -4.65 3.88
CA SER A 152 7.90 -6.04 4.32
C SER A 152 7.72 -7.06 3.21
N LEU A 153 7.58 -6.67 1.95
CA LEU A 153 7.23 -7.55 0.82
C LEU A 153 5.97 -8.43 1.09
N GLY A 154 5.14 -7.99 2.03
CA GLY A 154 3.95 -8.73 2.45
C GLY A 154 4.21 -9.99 3.27
N VAL A 155 5.44 -10.20 3.79
CA VAL A 155 5.79 -11.43 4.54
C VAL A 155 5.39 -11.37 6.01
N LEU A 156 5.15 -10.19 6.57
CA LEU A 156 4.73 -10.00 7.96
C LEU A 156 3.20 -10.01 8.14
N GLY A 157 2.46 -9.85 7.05
CA GLY A 157 1.02 -9.72 7.01
C GLY A 157 0.59 -8.80 5.86
N VAL A 158 -0.69 -8.51 5.80
CA VAL A 158 -1.27 -7.63 4.78
C VAL A 158 -1.66 -6.30 5.41
N MET A 159 -1.02 -5.20 4.97
CA MET A 159 -1.47 -3.86 5.35
C MET A 159 -2.89 -3.65 4.79
N SER A 160 -3.86 -3.41 5.66
CA SER A 160 -5.24 -3.11 5.27
C SER A 160 -5.46 -1.60 5.18
N GLU A 161 -5.17 -0.87 6.24
CA GLU A 161 -5.30 0.58 6.30
C GLU A 161 -3.94 1.23 6.54
N ILE A 162 -3.73 2.39 5.93
CA ILE A 162 -2.45 3.11 5.97
C ILE A 162 -2.73 4.58 6.19
N THR A 163 -2.03 5.19 7.15
CA THR A 163 -2.11 6.62 7.42
C THR A 163 -0.80 7.29 7.00
N PHE A 164 -0.92 8.28 6.13
CA PHE A 164 0.18 9.14 5.71
C PHE A 164 0.17 10.47 6.45
N LYS A 165 1.36 10.95 6.78
CA LYS A 165 1.63 12.34 7.10
C LYS A 165 1.91 13.09 5.81
N CYS A 166 1.11 14.12 5.53
CA CYS A 166 1.29 15.02 4.40
C CYS A 166 1.96 16.32 4.83
N GLU A 167 2.48 17.05 3.86
CA GLU A 167 3.00 18.40 4.00
C GLU A 167 2.11 19.40 3.26
N PRO A 168 2.13 20.68 3.62
CA PRO A 168 1.52 21.72 2.79
C PRO A 168 2.13 21.72 1.40
N ILE A 169 1.30 21.95 0.37
CA ILE A 169 1.78 22.03 -1.01
C ILE A 169 2.79 23.17 -1.17
N TYR A 170 3.82 22.96 -1.96
CA TYR A 170 4.86 23.94 -2.25
C TYR A 170 5.24 23.94 -3.73
N THR A 171 5.86 25.00 -4.18
CA THR A 171 6.34 25.12 -5.56
C THR A 171 7.84 24.85 -5.63
N LEU A 172 8.26 24.00 -6.54
CA LEU A 172 9.67 23.78 -6.85
C LEU A 172 10.14 24.75 -7.93
N HIS A 173 11.30 25.37 -7.71
CA HIS A 173 12.00 26.14 -8.72
C HIS A 173 13.15 25.30 -9.27
N VAL A 174 13.01 24.82 -10.50
CA VAL A 174 14.05 24.04 -11.19
C VAL A 174 15.00 25.00 -11.90
N LYS A 175 16.30 24.88 -11.62
CA LYS A 175 17.35 25.55 -12.41
C LYS A 175 17.97 24.51 -13.32
N GLU A 176 17.99 24.82 -14.62
CA GLU A 176 18.74 24.08 -15.62
C GLU A 176 20.24 24.42 -15.54
#